data_0cc7276848c5b688b4d77896ffbac468
#
_entry.id   0cc7276848c5b688b4d77896ffbac468
#
_cell.length_a   1.000
_cell.length_b   1.000
_cell.length_c   1.000
_cell.angle_alpha   90.00
_cell.angle_beta   90.00
_cell.angle_gamma   90.00
#
_symmetry.space_group_name_H-M   'P 1'
#
loop_
_entity.id
_entity.type
_entity.pdbx_description
1 polymer ?
#
loop_
_entity_poly.entity_id
_entity_poly.type
_entity_poly.pdbx_seq_one_letter_code
_entity_poly.pdbx_strand_id
1 'polypeptide(L)'
;AKIVDGTIVTADLADDAVTVDKMAVNSVDSDQYVDGSIDTAHIANDQITNALMADDAVGVAQLSASGTASSSTFLRGDNSWAAVGGAYNDWEVKTSGSPFTASAKDQLLINSGSAYTVNLPAGSDGNSIIICNAGAGTVTISANGSEKINSSTDDGTLPQGNSVQLVYAGSTIGWFEI
;
A
#
# COMPACT_ATOMS: atom_id res chain seq x y z
N ALA A 1 -2.75 -70.70 4.87
CA ALA A 1 -3.25 -70.15 6.13
C ALA A 1 -3.80 -68.75 5.84
N LYS A 2 -4.99 -68.40 6.38
CA LYS A 2 -5.51 -67.02 6.32
C LYS A 2 -5.10 -66.30 7.61
N ILE A 3 -4.68 -65.06 7.51
CA ILE A 3 -4.48 -64.22 8.66
C ILE A 3 -5.89 -63.85 9.16
N VAL A 4 -6.17 -64.09 10.42
CA VAL A 4 -7.44 -63.72 11.06
C VAL A 4 -7.36 -62.26 11.43
N ASP A 5 -8.45 -61.53 11.27
CA ASP A 5 -8.51 -60.09 11.58
C ASP A 5 -8.09 -59.82 13.03
N GLY A 6 -7.26 -58.78 13.24
CA GLY A 6 -6.75 -58.41 14.56
C GLY A 6 -5.64 -59.29 15.13
N THR A 7 -5.15 -60.33 14.40
CA THR A 7 -4.08 -61.20 14.90
C THR A 7 -2.68 -60.66 14.70
N ILE A 8 -2.48 -59.70 13.80
CA ILE A 8 -1.20 -59.02 13.61
C ILE A 8 -1.20 -57.77 14.49
N VAL A 9 -0.35 -57.76 15.49
CA VAL A 9 -0.12 -56.60 16.37
C VAL A 9 1.23 -55.93 16.05
N THR A 10 1.45 -54.73 16.57
CA THR A 10 2.66 -53.96 16.30
C THR A 10 3.95 -54.76 16.57
N ALA A 11 3.95 -55.64 17.60
CA ALA A 11 5.12 -56.44 17.93
C ALA A 11 5.43 -57.55 16.90
N ASP A 12 4.47 -57.88 16.01
CA ASP A 12 4.64 -58.86 14.95
C ASP A 12 5.26 -58.26 13.68
N LEU A 13 5.38 -56.93 13.63
CA LEU A 13 5.98 -56.19 12.54
C LEU A 13 7.37 -55.68 12.99
N ALA A 14 8.42 -56.14 12.34
CA ALA A 14 9.74 -55.56 12.54
C ALA A 14 9.78 -54.11 12.00
N ASP A 15 10.75 -53.31 12.48
CA ASP A 15 11.01 -52.01 11.93
C ASP A 15 11.25 -52.14 10.42
N ASP A 16 10.69 -51.20 9.64
CA ASP A 16 10.76 -51.18 8.18
C ASP A 16 10.14 -52.42 7.48
N ALA A 17 9.32 -53.24 8.18
CA ALA A 17 8.69 -54.39 7.59
C ALA A 17 7.74 -54.05 6.43
N VAL A 18 7.11 -52.89 6.45
CA VAL A 18 6.26 -52.37 5.36
C VAL A 18 7.05 -51.37 4.54
N THR A 19 7.55 -51.79 3.41
CA THR A 19 8.29 -50.96 2.44
C THR A 19 7.33 -50.40 1.37
N VAL A 20 7.80 -49.43 0.57
CA VAL A 20 7.05 -48.86 -0.56
C VAL A 20 6.57 -49.96 -1.52
N ASP A 21 7.39 -50.98 -1.79
CA ASP A 21 7.04 -52.09 -2.69
C ASP A 21 5.91 -52.99 -2.17
N LYS A 22 5.62 -52.91 -0.86
CA LYS A 22 4.54 -53.67 -0.23
C LYS A 22 3.23 -52.94 -0.13
N MET A 23 3.25 -51.64 -0.44
CA MET A 23 2.05 -50.81 -0.52
C MET A 23 1.54 -50.73 -1.94
N ALA A 24 0.28 -50.99 -2.16
CA ALA A 24 -0.33 -50.78 -3.47
C ALA A 24 -0.37 -49.25 -3.80
N VAL A 25 -0.38 -48.97 -5.08
CA VAL A 25 -0.57 -47.58 -5.54
C VAL A 25 -1.92 -47.06 -4.98
N ASN A 26 -1.93 -45.87 -4.44
CA ASN A 26 -3.10 -45.24 -3.80
C ASN A 26 -3.65 -45.99 -2.58
N SER A 27 -2.81 -46.74 -1.87
CA SER A 27 -3.23 -47.45 -0.64
C SER A 27 -3.18 -46.53 0.60
N VAL A 28 -2.64 -45.37 0.49
CA VAL A 28 -2.61 -44.34 1.54
C VAL A 28 -3.34 -43.10 1.02
N ASP A 29 -4.42 -42.74 1.64
CA ASP A 29 -5.22 -41.56 1.32
C ASP A 29 -5.47 -40.69 2.58
N SER A 30 -6.41 -39.76 2.53
CA SER A 30 -6.67 -38.82 3.63
C SER A 30 -7.08 -39.55 4.94
N ASP A 31 -7.69 -40.68 4.87
CA ASP A 31 -8.17 -41.44 6.06
C ASP A 31 -7.04 -42.08 6.86
N GLN A 32 -5.87 -42.27 6.24
CA GLN A 32 -4.68 -42.83 6.88
C GLN A 32 -3.80 -41.76 7.54
N TYR A 33 -4.06 -40.49 7.26
CA TYR A 33 -3.31 -39.38 7.89
C TYR A 33 -4.05 -38.87 9.12
N VAL A 34 -3.37 -38.84 10.25
CA VAL A 34 -3.86 -38.12 11.45
C VAL A 34 -3.77 -36.64 11.24
N ASP A 35 -4.79 -35.89 11.63
CA ASP A 35 -4.78 -34.44 11.56
C ASP A 35 -3.51 -33.85 12.19
N GLY A 36 -2.81 -33.00 11.44
CA GLY A 36 -1.55 -32.39 11.85
C GLY A 36 -0.31 -33.29 11.73
N SER A 37 -0.45 -34.54 11.20
CA SER A 37 0.70 -35.44 10.99
C SER A 37 1.58 -35.03 9.81
N ILE A 38 1.08 -34.24 8.88
CA ILE A 38 1.87 -33.67 7.77
C ILE A 38 2.34 -32.28 8.20
N ASP A 39 3.59 -32.18 8.54
CA ASP A 39 4.24 -30.96 8.96
C ASP A 39 5.33 -30.51 7.96
N THR A 40 6.08 -29.48 8.28
CA THR A 40 7.13 -28.92 7.42
C THR A 40 8.24 -29.90 7.07
N ALA A 41 8.47 -30.94 7.89
CA ALA A 41 9.48 -31.97 7.60
C ALA A 41 9.03 -32.91 6.47
N HIS A 42 7.73 -33.05 6.25
CA HIS A 42 7.13 -33.90 5.22
C HIS A 42 6.95 -33.18 3.88
N ILE A 43 7.02 -31.85 3.87
CA ILE A 43 6.88 -31.04 2.67
C ILE A 43 8.22 -30.33 2.39
N ALA A 44 8.95 -30.82 1.38
CA ALA A 44 10.18 -30.19 0.96
C ALA A 44 9.90 -28.79 0.36
N ASN A 45 10.95 -27.95 0.28
CA ASN A 45 10.85 -26.64 -0.35
C ASN A 45 10.35 -26.78 -1.79
N ASP A 46 9.55 -25.80 -2.22
CA ASP A 46 9.01 -25.68 -3.58
C ASP A 46 8.04 -26.82 -4.00
N GLN A 47 7.60 -27.66 -3.07
CA GLN A 47 6.65 -28.74 -3.38
C GLN A 47 5.19 -28.25 -3.49
N ILE A 48 4.84 -27.14 -2.87
CA ILE A 48 3.52 -26.54 -3.04
C ILE A 48 3.56 -25.59 -4.23
N THR A 49 3.17 -26.10 -5.37
CA THR A 49 3.08 -25.35 -6.63
C THR A 49 1.68 -24.77 -6.84
N ASN A 50 1.53 -23.85 -7.80
CA ASN A 50 0.23 -23.30 -8.18
C ASN A 50 -0.80 -24.38 -8.56
N ALA A 51 -0.35 -25.50 -9.14
CA ALA A 51 -1.24 -26.61 -9.49
C ALA A 51 -1.81 -27.37 -8.27
N LEU A 52 -1.16 -27.25 -7.11
CA LEU A 52 -1.59 -27.89 -5.86
C LEU A 52 -2.44 -26.97 -4.98
N MET A 53 -2.49 -25.68 -5.31
CA MET A 53 -3.34 -24.71 -4.62
C MET A 53 -4.62 -24.51 -5.42
N ALA A 54 -5.78 -24.69 -4.76
CA ALA A 54 -7.05 -24.30 -5.36
C ALA A 54 -7.12 -22.76 -5.50
N ASP A 55 -7.97 -22.28 -6.42
CA ASP A 55 -8.27 -20.88 -6.51
C ASP A 55 -8.76 -20.36 -5.14
N ASP A 56 -8.30 -19.17 -4.76
CA ASP A 56 -8.61 -18.55 -3.47
C ASP A 56 -8.13 -19.31 -2.21
N ALA A 57 -7.28 -20.34 -2.36
CA ALA A 57 -6.75 -21.09 -1.22
C ALA A 57 -5.87 -20.25 -0.27
N VAL A 58 -5.28 -19.16 -0.77
CA VAL A 58 -4.49 -18.21 0.00
C VAL A 58 -5.18 -16.85 -0.01
N GLY A 59 -5.94 -16.56 1.04
CA GLY A 59 -6.57 -15.27 1.25
C GLY A 59 -5.70 -14.31 2.08
N VAL A 60 -6.20 -13.11 2.34
CA VAL A 60 -5.49 -12.10 3.14
C VAL A 60 -5.17 -12.56 4.57
N ALA A 61 -5.97 -13.46 5.12
CA ALA A 61 -5.76 -14.01 6.47
C ALA A 61 -4.55 -14.96 6.54
N GLN A 62 -4.17 -15.59 5.43
CA GLN A 62 -3.02 -16.49 5.32
C GLN A 62 -1.73 -15.73 5.00
N LEU A 63 -1.84 -14.47 4.57
CA LEU A 63 -0.68 -13.62 4.32
C LEU A 63 -0.24 -12.98 5.63
N SER A 64 0.95 -13.32 6.11
CA SER A 64 1.58 -12.67 7.28
C SER A 64 2.00 -11.23 6.99
N ALA A 65 1.15 -10.47 6.31
CA ALA A 65 1.44 -9.09 5.93
C ALA A 65 1.09 -8.12 7.06
N SER A 66 1.94 -7.14 7.28
CA SER A 66 1.67 -6.04 8.22
C SER A 66 0.72 -5.00 7.60
N GLY A 67 -0.04 -4.30 8.43
CA GLY A 67 -1.02 -3.32 7.97
C GLY A 67 -2.40 -3.92 7.70
N THR A 68 -3.25 -3.19 7.01
CA THR A 68 -4.64 -3.61 6.73
C THR A 68 -4.92 -3.66 5.24
N ALA A 69 -5.39 -4.80 4.76
CA ALA A 69 -5.90 -4.94 3.39
C ALA A 69 -7.19 -4.13 3.21
N SER A 70 -7.29 -3.36 2.14
CA SER A 70 -8.49 -2.59 1.80
C SER A 70 -8.53 -2.32 0.29
N SER A 71 -9.62 -1.72 -0.19
CA SER A 71 -9.74 -1.29 -1.59
C SER A 71 -8.76 -0.17 -1.98
N SER A 72 -8.13 0.48 -1.01
CA SER A 72 -7.17 1.57 -1.21
C SER A 72 -5.72 1.19 -0.87
N THR A 73 -5.46 -0.08 -0.57
CA THR A 73 -4.12 -0.57 -0.25
C THR A 73 -3.67 -1.67 -1.21
N PHE A 74 -2.37 -1.80 -1.41
CA PHE A 74 -1.75 -2.90 -2.16
C PHE A 74 -0.68 -3.58 -1.32
N LEU A 75 -0.44 -4.85 -1.59
CA LEU A 75 0.63 -5.62 -0.95
C LEU A 75 1.98 -5.26 -1.60
N ARG A 76 2.92 -4.79 -0.78
CA ARG A 76 4.28 -4.45 -1.21
C ARG A 76 5.21 -5.65 -1.15
N GLY A 77 6.36 -5.54 -1.82
CA GLY A 77 7.39 -6.56 -1.81
C GLY A 77 8.06 -6.81 -0.44
N ASP A 78 7.85 -5.93 0.54
CA ASP A 78 8.25 -6.08 1.93
C ASP A 78 7.18 -6.77 2.80
N ASN A 79 6.18 -7.36 2.17
CA ASN A 79 5.04 -8.01 2.81
C ASN A 79 4.23 -7.08 3.73
N SER A 80 4.07 -5.81 3.32
CA SER A 80 3.22 -4.84 4.00
C SER A 80 2.10 -4.32 3.10
N TRP A 81 0.93 -4.04 3.69
CA TRP A 81 -0.16 -3.34 3.02
C TRP A 81 0.08 -1.84 3.09
N ALA A 82 0.21 -1.18 1.97
CA ALA A 82 0.43 0.25 1.88
C ALA A 82 -0.63 0.94 1.03
N ALA A 83 -1.02 2.14 1.42
CA ALA A 83 -1.93 2.94 0.61
C ALA A 83 -1.34 3.24 -0.78
N VAL A 84 -2.18 3.24 -1.80
CA VAL A 84 -1.83 3.76 -3.11
C VAL A 84 -1.68 5.27 -2.94
N GLY A 85 -0.44 5.74 -2.89
CA GLY A 85 -0.16 7.18 -2.88
C GLY A 85 -0.54 7.79 -4.22
N GLY A 86 -1.55 8.65 -4.25
CA GLY A 86 -1.83 9.50 -5.40
C GLY A 86 -0.69 10.51 -5.63
N ALA A 87 -0.55 11.02 -6.85
CA ALA A 87 0.34 12.13 -7.13
C ALA A 87 -0.10 13.39 -6.35
N TYR A 88 -1.41 13.51 -6.15
CA TYR A 88 -2.06 14.61 -5.43
C TYR A 88 -3.12 14.08 -4.48
N ASN A 89 -3.46 14.90 -3.46
CA ASN A 89 -4.64 14.72 -2.62
C ASN A 89 -5.94 15.02 -3.42
N ASP A 90 -7.09 14.70 -2.86
CA ASP A 90 -8.37 15.12 -3.45
C ASP A 90 -8.49 16.66 -3.45
N TRP A 91 -9.30 17.18 -4.39
CA TRP A 91 -9.56 18.62 -4.45
C TRP A 91 -10.25 19.11 -3.18
N GLU A 92 -9.69 20.16 -2.59
CA GLU A 92 -10.25 20.84 -1.42
C GLU A 92 -10.75 22.23 -1.79
N VAL A 93 -12.03 22.51 -1.52
CA VAL A 93 -12.65 23.80 -1.77
C VAL A 93 -12.55 24.68 -0.52
N LYS A 94 -11.89 25.84 -0.64
CA LYS A 94 -11.73 26.83 0.43
C LYS A 94 -12.59 28.07 0.15
N THR A 95 -13.58 28.31 1.00
CA THR A 95 -14.47 29.50 0.93
C THR A 95 -14.18 30.50 2.04
N SER A 96 -13.47 30.06 3.10
CA SER A 96 -13.12 30.84 4.29
C SER A 96 -11.89 30.25 4.96
N GLY A 97 -11.41 30.86 6.05
CA GLY A 97 -10.26 30.36 6.80
C GLY A 97 -8.92 30.83 6.26
N SER A 98 -8.87 32.05 5.70
CA SER A 98 -7.60 32.70 5.34
C SER A 98 -6.90 33.29 6.60
N PRO A 99 -5.57 33.17 6.73
CA PRO A 99 -4.67 32.39 5.87
C PRO A 99 -4.80 30.86 6.09
N PHE A 100 -4.63 30.10 5.02
CA PHE A 100 -4.58 28.65 5.06
C PHE A 100 -3.18 28.14 4.75
N THR A 101 -2.67 27.20 5.53
CA THR A 101 -1.38 26.58 5.23
C THR A 101 -1.61 25.25 4.49
N ALA A 102 -1.11 25.20 3.26
CA ALA A 102 -1.20 24.02 2.42
C ALA A 102 -0.26 22.92 2.89
N SER A 103 -0.57 21.71 2.50
CA SER A 103 0.31 20.54 2.61
C SER A 103 0.85 20.15 1.24
N ALA A 104 1.95 19.41 1.21
CA ALA A 104 2.43 18.84 -0.05
C ALA A 104 1.36 17.96 -0.71
N LYS A 105 1.24 18.06 -2.04
CA LYS A 105 0.26 17.37 -2.89
C LYS A 105 -1.18 17.90 -2.81
N ASP A 106 -1.43 18.97 -2.10
CA ASP A 106 -2.77 19.57 -2.07
C ASP A 106 -3.20 20.08 -3.45
N GLN A 107 -4.48 19.90 -3.73
CA GLN A 107 -5.19 20.52 -4.85
C GLN A 107 -6.27 21.44 -4.26
N LEU A 108 -6.05 22.74 -4.35
CA LEU A 108 -6.88 23.74 -3.70
C LEU A 108 -7.70 24.51 -4.72
N LEU A 109 -9.00 24.57 -4.53
CA LEU A 109 -9.93 25.45 -5.23
C LEU A 109 -10.37 26.55 -4.27
N ILE A 110 -9.77 27.74 -4.42
CA ILE A 110 -10.12 28.90 -3.60
C ILE A 110 -11.33 29.59 -4.21
N ASN A 111 -12.46 29.55 -3.51
CA ASN A 111 -13.72 30.16 -3.92
C ASN A 111 -14.14 31.20 -2.86
N SER A 112 -13.32 32.22 -2.68
CA SER A 112 -13.54 33.31 -1.72
C SER A 112 -13.91 34.60 -2.44
N GLY A 113 -14.91 35.31 -1.96
CA GLY A 113 -15.25 36.66 -2.45
C GLY A 113 -14.31 37.76 -1.93
N SER A 114 -13.47 37.45 -0.94
CA SER A 114 -12.47 38.34 -0.34
C SER A 114 -11.07 37.84 -0.59
N ALA A 115 -10.06 38.71 -0.42
CA ALA A 115 -8.65 38.32 -0.50
C ALA A 115 -8.37 37.07 0.36
N TYR A 116 -7.60 36.13 -0.17
CA TYR A 116 -7.29 34.85 0.48
C TYR A 116 -5.79 34.56 0.41
N THR A 117 -5.20 34.17 1.53
CA THR A 117 -3.77 33.83 1.58
C THR A 117 -3.62 32.31 1.71
N VAL A 118 -2.80 31.74 0.84
CA VAL A 118 -2.33 30.37 0.93
C VAL A 118 -0.85 30.40 1.30
N ASN A 119 -0.51 29.91 2.48
CA ASN A 119 0.88 29.71 2.89
C ASN A 119 1.37 28.36 2.37
N LEU A 120 2.48 28.35 1.68
CA LEU A 120 3.13 27.11 1.25
C LEU A 120 3.78 26.41 2.45
N PRO A 121 3.81 25.07 2.49
CA PRO A 121 4.55 24.34 3.52
C PRO A 121 6.05 24.53 3.34
N ALA A 122 6.85 24.09 4.33
CA ALA A 122 8.29 23.97 4.15
C ALA A 122 8.59 23.05 2.96
N GLY A 123 9.43 23.54 2.05
CA GLY A 123 9.73 22.88 0.80
C GLY A 123 10.61 21.64 0.98
N SER A 124 10.30 20.60 0.24
CA SER A 124 11.14 19.42 0.06
C SER A 124 11.12 19.04 -1.41
N ASP A 125 12.25 18.60 -1.95
CA ASP A 125 12.39 18.26 -3.37
C ASP A 125 11.29 17.28 -3.82
N GLY A 126 10.59 17.64 -4.90
CA GLY A 126 9.48 16.87 -5.43
C GLY A 126 8.11 17.15 -4.79
N ASN A 127 8.02 18.03 -3.78
CA ASN A 127 6.73 18.51 -3.31
C ASN A 127 6.05 19.33 -4.42
N SER A 128 4.73 19.12 -4.57
CA SER A 128 3.92 19.84 -5.55
C SER A 128 2.58 20.24 -4.95
N ILE A 129 2.03 21.38 -5.39
CA ILE A 129 0.73 21.91 -4.96
C ILE A 129 0.06 22.53 -6.16
N ILE A 130 -1.25 22.35 -6.29
CA ILE A 130 -2.08 23.01 -7.29
C ILE A 130 -3.03 23.97 -6.57
N ILE A 131 -3.08 25.23 -7.04
CA ILE A 131 -3.98 26.25 -6.51
C ILE A 131 -4.77 26.84 -7.67
N CYS A 132 -6.09 26.83 -7.57
CA CYS A 132 -7.01 27.47 -8.52
C CYS A 132 -7.80 28.55 -7.79
N ASN A 133 -7.89 29.74 -8.37
CA ASN A 133 -8.72 30.80 -7.85
C ASN A 133 -10.05 30.91 -8.62
N ALA A 134 -11.12 30.34 -8.08
CA ALA A 134 -12.47 30.44 -8.62
C ALA A 134 -13.24 31.65 -8.05
N GLY A 135 -12.80 32.19 -6.92
CA GLY A 135 -13.46 33.30 -6.22
C GLY A 135 -13.12 34.67 -6.78
N ALA A 136 -13.89 35.69 -6.42
CA ALA A 136 -13.66 37.07 -6.86
C ALA A 136 -12.49 37.77 -6.13
N GLY A 137 -12.07 37.23 -4.98
CA GLY A 137 -10.92 37.76 -4.23
C GLY A 137 -9.59 37.33 -4.86
N THR A 138 -8.59 38.18 -4.76
CA THR A 138 -7.22 37.82 -5.13
C THR A 138 -6.66 36.82 -4.15
N VAL A 139 -6.00 35.77 -4.65
CA VAL A 139 -5.27 34.81 -3.82
C VAL A 139 -3.80 35.23 -3.75
N THR A 140 -3.29 35.39 -2.53
CA THR A 140 -1.86 35.58 -2.26
C THR A 140 -1.24 34.25 -1.93
N ILE A 141 -0.14 33.91 -2.55
CA ILE A 141 0.63 32.67 -2.29
C ILE A 141 1.91 33.08 -1.58
N SER A 142 2.05 32.67 -0.32
CA SER A 142 3.17 33.09 0.52
C SER A 142 4.09 31.89 0.80
N ALA A 143 5.37 32.07 0.58
CA ALA A 143 6.37 31.05 0.84
C ALA A 143 6.57 30.81 2.35
N ASN A 144 7.10 29.66 2.72
CA ASN A 144 7.43 29.35 4.11
C ASN A 144 8.73 30.08 4.54
N GLY A 145 8.63 30.92 5.53
CA GLY A 145 9.79 31.62 6.10
C GLY A 145 10.54 32.48 5.06
N SER A 146 11.78 32.15 4.78
CA SER A 146 12.63 32.79 3.78
C SER A 146 12.77 32.03 2.47
N GLU A 147 11.93 31.02 2.25
CA GLU A 147 11.90 30.31 0.98
C GLU A 147 11.47 31.22 -0.16
N LYS A 148 11.67 30.76 -1.38
CA LYS A 148 11.42 31.53 -2.58
C LYS A 148 10.27 30.99 -3.39
N ILE A 149 9.65 31.83 -4.19
CA ILE A 149 8.75 31.48 -5.28
C ILE A 149 9.37 32.03 -6.57
N ASN A 150 9.62 31.18 -7.57
CA ASN A 150 10.27 31.56 -8.81
C ASN A 150 11.60 32.34 -8.60
N SER A 151 12.40 31.92 -7.62
CA SER A 151 13.68 32.55 -7.23
C SER A 151 13.54 33.91 -6.53
N SER A 152 12.31 34.41 -6.27
CA SER A 152 12.04 35.64 -5.49
C SER A 152 11.57 35.29 -4.08
N THR A 153 11.84 36.17 -3.13
CA THR A 153 11.28 36.15 -1.77
C THR A 153 9.92 36.87 -1.68
N ASP A 154 9.43 37.41 -2.78
CA ASP A 154 8.12 38.08 -2.84
C ASP A 154 6.99 37.02 -2.91
N ASP A 155 5.85 37.38 -2.35
CA ASP A 155 4.64 36.59 -2.45
C ASP A 155 4.10 36.54 -3.89
N GLY A 156 3.60 35.40 -4.31
CA GLY A 156 2.87 35.26 -5.56
C GLY A 156 1.42 35.78 -5.44
N THR A 157 0.85 36.21 -6.55
CA THR A 157 -0.57 36.59 -6.64
C THR A 157 -1.27 35.82 -7.73
N LEU A 158 -2.48 35.33 -7.43
CA LEU A 158 -3.29 34.55 -8.36
C LEU A 158 -4.67 35.24 -8.52
N PRO A 159 -4.91 35.98 -9.64
CA PRO A 159 -6.18 36.60 -9.93
C PRO A 159 -7.30 35.58 -10.14
N GLN A 160 -8.56 36.00 -10.07
CA GLN A 160 -9.71 35.18 -10.38
C GLN A 160 -9.59 34.50 -11.75
N GLY A 161 -9.98 33.24 -11.83
CA GLY A 161 -9.98 32.42 -13.05
C GLY A 161 -8.60 31.82 -13.39
N ASN A 162 -7.57 32.14 -12.64
CA ASN A 162 -6.23 31.60 -12.86
C ASN A 162 -5.97 30.38 -11.96
N SER A 163 -5.03 29.55 -12.41
CA SER A 163 -4.51 28.43 -11.67
C SER A 163 -2.99 28.38 -11.78
N VAL A 164 -2.35 27.79 -10.80
CA VAL A 164 -0.91 27.57 -10.76
C VAL A 164 -0.62 26.19 -10.21
N GLN A 165 0.35 25.53 -10.80
CA GLN A 165 0.99 24.36 -10.20
C GLN A 165 2.39 24.76 -9.76
N LEU A 166 2.70 24.50 -8.51
CA LEU A 166 3.99 24.79 -7.90
C LEU A 166 4.71 23.49 -7.56
N VAL A 167 6.00 23.43 -7.90
CA VAL A 167 6.89 22.33 -7.54
C VAL A 167 8.09 22.91 -6.79
N TYR A 168 8.46 22.27 -5.67
CA TYR A 168 9.67 22.70 -4.97
C TYR A 168 10.91 22.12 -5.66
N ALA A 169 11.80 23.01 -6.06
CA ALA A 169 12.99 22.73 -6.85
C ALA A 169 14.29 23.09 -6.10
N GLY A 170 14.31 22.85 -4.79
CA GLY A 170 15.47 23.13 -3.93
C GLY A 170 15.57 24.59 -3.45
N SER A 171 16.44 24.85 -2.47
CA SER A 171 16.52 26.12 -1.78
C SER A 171 16.97 27.30 -2.66
N THR A 172 17.59 27.03 -3.79
CA THR A 172 18.07 28.11 -4.71
C THR A 172 16.90 28.74 -5.48
N ILE A 173 15.99 27.92 -5.98
CA ILE A 173 14.83 28.34 -6.79
C ILE A 173 13.60 28.50 -5.89
N GLY A 174 13.42 27.62 -4.90
CA GLY A 174 12.24 27.53 -4.07
C GLY A 174 11.09 26.78 -4.77
N TRP A 175 9.89 27.27 -4.59
CA TRP A 175 8.69 26.83 -5.30
C TRP A 175 8.67 27.42 -6.70
N PHE A 176 8.59 26.58 -7.69
CA PHE A 176 8.64 26.97 -9.10
C PHE A 176 7.31 26.70 -9.78
N GLU A 177 6.82 27.67 -10.52
CA GLU A 177 5.59 27.59 -11.31
C GLU A 177 5.81 26.83 -12.61
N ILE A 178 4.93 25.85 -12.91
CA ILE A 178 4.96 25.04 -14.13
C ILE A 178 3.59 25.03 -14.82
#